data_4886b597ae9a83cc9fcf7c4ac4dd4775
#
_entry.id   4886b597ae9a83cc9fcf7c4ac4dd4775
#
_cell.length_a   1.000
_cell.length_b   1.000
_cell.length_c   1.000
_cell.angle_alpha   90.00
_cell.angle_beta   90.00
_cell.angle_gamma   90.00
#
_symmetry.space_group_name_H-M   'P 1'
#
loop_
_entity.id
_entity.type
_entity.pdbx_description
1 polymer ?
#
loop_
_entity_poly.entity_id
_entity_poly.type
_entity_poly.pdbx_seq_one_letter_code
_entity_poly.pdbx_strand_id
1 'polypeptide(L)' 'MFEYTGATALTVFGAVTRARYVFPAPGSTLVVDPRDAQAMFSIPSLRLLRRG' A
#
# COMPACT_ATOMS: atom_id res chain seq x y z
N MET A 1 -1.21 7.23 3.45
CA MET A 1 -1.71 5.95 3.97
C MET A 1 -2.48 5.22 2.88
N PHE A 2 -2.23 3.95 2.74
CA PHE A 2 -2.95 3.11 1.78
C PHE A 2 -3.73 2.05 2.49
N GLU A 3 -4.89 1.72 1.94
CA GLU A 3 -5.73 0.62 2.40
C GLU A 3 -5.73 -0.49 1.36
N TYR A 4 -5.56 -1.72 1.82
CA TYR A 4 -5.62 -2.89 0.96
C TYR A 4 -7.06 -3.36 0.84
N THR A 5 -7.52 -3.52 -0.40
CA THR A 5 -8.90 -3.95 -0.69
C THR A 5 -8.99 -5.34 -1.30
N GLY A 6 -7.87 -6.05 -1.42
CA GLY A 6 -7.85 -7.40 -1.97
C GLY A 6 -8.38 -8.45 -1.02
N ALA A 7 -8.47 -9.68 -1.48
CA ALA A 7 -9.08 -10.79 -0.73
C ALA A 7 -8.07 -11.57 0.12
N THR A 8 -6.79 -11.48 -0.17
CA THR A 8 -5.74 -12.23 0.53
C THR A 8 -4.61 -11.28 0.93
N ALA A 9 -3.65 -11.79 1.71
CA ALA A 9 -2.49 -10.99 2.10
C ALA A 9 -1.71 -10.50 0.88
N LEU A 10 -1.17 -9.30 0.98
CA LEU A 10 -0.34 -8.70 -0.07
C LEU A 10 0.96 -8.19 0.53
N THR A 11 2.08 -8.47 -0.15
CA THR A 11 3.36 -7.88 0.18
C THR A 11 3.86 -7.08 -1.01
N VAL A 12 4.25 -5.84 -0.76
CA VAL A 12 4.75 -4.93 -1.80
C VAL A 12 6.10 -4.40 -1.37
N PHE A 13 7.04 -4.34 -2.30
CA PHE A 13 8.33 -3.69 -2.05
C PHE A 13 8.33 -2.30 -2.67
N GLY A 14 8.78 -1.32 -1.89
CA GLY A 14 8.87 0.05 -2.38
C GLY A 14 9.81 0.16 -3.57
N ALA A 15 9.37 0.89 -4.61
CA ALA A 15 10.17 1.03 -5.82
C ALA A 15 11.41 1.91 -5.59
N VAL A 16 11.36 2.81 -4.64
CA VAL A 16 12.44 3.76 -4.35
C VAL A 16 13.21 3.37 -3.09
N THR A 17 12.50 3.19 -1.97
CA THR A 17 13.15 2.89 -0.70
C THR A 17 13.43 1.42 -0.51
N ARG A 18 12.78 0.55 -1.27
CA ARG A 18 12.85 -0.91 -1.17
C ARG A 18 12.34 -1.44 0.17
N ALA A 19 11.60 -0.63 0.90
CA ALA A 19 10.96 -1.07 2.14
C ALA A 19 9.90 -2.13 1.82
N ARG A 20 9.73 -3.07 2.73
CA ARG A 20 8.70 -4.09 2.59
C ARG A 20 7.41 -3.62 3.26
N TYR A 21 6.34 -3.56 2.49
CA TYR A 21 5.01 -3.20 2.97
C TYR A 21 4.14 -4.43 2.97
N VAL A 22 3.66 -4.83 4.14
CA VAL A 22 2.84 -6.04 4.29
C VAL A 22 1.42 -5.64 4.66
N PHE A 23 0.46 -6.10 3.86
CA PHE A 23 -0.96 -5.94 4.12
C PHE A 23 -1.52 -7.33 4.44
N PRO A 24 -1.64 -7.69 5.72
CA PRO A 24 -1.95 -9.07 6.10
C PRO A 24 -3.38 -9.51 5.80
N ALA A 25 -4.30 -8.56 5.65
CA ALA A 25 -5.70 -8.89 5.44
C ALA A 25 -6.41 -7.74 4.73
N PRO A 26 -7.58 -8.00 4.10
CA PRO A 26 -8.40 -6.93 3.54
C PRO A 26 -8.73 -5.88 4.62
N GLY A 27 -8.68 -4.61 4.25
CA GLY A 27 -8.91 -3.51 5.18
C GLY A 27 -7.66 -3.07 5.94
N SER A 28 -6.53 -3.75 5.77
CA SER A 28 -5.25 -3.33 6.39
C SER A 28 -4.83 -1.98 5.85
N THR A 29 -4.32 -1.13 6.74
CA THR A 29 -3.82 0.19 6.36
C THR A 29 -2.35 0.32 6.75
N LEU A 30 -1.60 1.03 5.93
CA LEU A 30 -0.19 1.30 6.19
C LEU A 30 0.17 2.69 5.73
N VAL A 31 1.08 3.32 6.48
CA VAL A 31 1.72 4.55 6.04
C VAL A 31 2.87 4.17 5.11
N VAL A 32 2.84 4.70 3.89
CA VAL A 32 3.82 4.41 2.86
C VAL A 32 4.67 5.66 2.63
N ASP A 33 5.98 5.47 2.47
CA ASP A 33 6.88 6.58 2.15
C ASP A 33 6.39 7.28 0.88
N PRO A 34 6.32 8.63 0.86
CA PRO A 34 5.84 9.36 -0.31
C PRO A 34 6.59 9.01 -1.60
N ARG A 35 7.86 8.65 -1.51
CA ARG A 35 8.66 8.27 -2.69
C ARG A 35 8.17 6.96 -3.29
N ASP A 36 7.61 6.05 -2.48
CA ASP A 36 7.08 4.78 -2.94
C ASP A 36 5.61 4.88 -3.32
N ALA A 37 4.92 5.92 -2.85
CA ALA A 37 3.49 6.05 -3.04
C ALA A 37 3.08 6.08 -4.51
N GLN A 38 3.88 6.69 -5.37
CA GLN A 38 3.57 6.77 -6.79
C GLN A 38 3.47 5.38 -7.43
N ALA A 39 4.36 4.47 -7.05
CA ALA A 39 4.29 3.10 -7.56
C ALA A 39 3.05 2.36 -7.03
N MET A 40 2.58 2.72 -5.85
CA MET A 40 1.40 2.09 -5.26
C MET A 40 0.13 2.42 -6.03
N PHE A 41 0.06 3.56 -6.72
CA PHE A 41 -1.12 3.92 -7.50
C PHE A 41 -1.38 2.99 -8.68
N SER A 42 -0.39 2.25 -9.12
CA SER A 42 -0.56 1.27 -10.20
C SER A 42 -1.10 -0.06 -9.72
N ILE A 43 -1.26 -0.24 -8.41
CA ILE A 43 -1.77 -1.49 -7.83
C ILE A 43 -3.25 -1.32 -7.56
N PRO A 44 -4.14 -2.01 -8.30
CA PRO A 44 -5.58 -1.78 -8.18
C PRO A 44 -6.16 -2.17 -6.82
N SER A 45 -5.49 -3.06 -6.08
CA SER A 45 -5.94 -3.48 -4.75
C SER A 45 -5.58 -2.50 -3.65
N LEU A 46 -4.83 -1.44 -3.95
CA LEU A 46 -4.45 -0.43 -2.96
C LEU A 46 -5.18 0.87 -3.24
N ARG A 47 -5.75 1.43 -2.19
CA ARG A 47 -6.49 2.68 -2.26
C ARG A 47 -5.85 3.71 -1.34
N LEU A 48 -5.64 4.91 -1.87
CA LEU A 48 -5.13 6.00 -1.05
C LEU A 48 -6.22 6.50 -0.12
N LEU A 49 -5.91 6.54 1.17
CA LEU A 49 -6.78 7.13 2.18
C LEU A 49 -6.32 8.56 2.45
N ARG A 50 -7.23 9.49 2.34
CA ARG A 50 -6.97 10.88 2.67
C ARG A 50 -7.54 11.19 4.04
N ARG A 51 -6.78 11.92 4.82
CA ARG A 51 -7.30 12.49 6.06
C ARG A 51 -8.19 13.66 5.68
N GLY A 52 -9.37 13.56 6.14
CA GLY A 52 -10.50 14.38 5.85
C GLY A 52 -10.43 15.82 5.80
#